data_d5c5c35aa0e385f0f6b887c303f4867b
#
_entry.id   d5c5c35aa0e385f0f6b887c303f4867b
#
_cell.length_a   1.000
_cell.length_b   1.000
_cell.length_c   1.000
_cell.angle_alpha   90.00
_cell.angle_beta   90.00
_cell.angle_gamma   90.00
#
_symmetry.space_group_name_H-M   'P 1'
#
loop_
_entity.id
_entity.type
_entity.pdbx_description
1 polymer ?
#
loop_
_entity_poly.entity_id
_entity_poly.type
_entity_poly.pdbx_seq_one_letter_code
_entity_poly.pdbx_strand_id
1 'polypeptide(L)'
;MLQTYGKSDVTYDWYAGNSGVVGRSGKFIAAHAAHAGLMMFWAGAFGLFELARYDASIPMGAQKAIVLPHLAGIGIGGVENGVITEPYGIVVICTLHLIFSAVLGAGGLLPVSYTHLTLPTSCCV
;
A
#
# COMPACT_ATOMS: atom_id res chain seq x y z
N MET A 1 9.45 29.23 2.37
CA MET A 1 8.28 28.92 1.58
C MET A 1 7.48 27.78 2.16
N LEU A 2 8.08 26.62 2.27
CA LEU A 2 7.36 25.49 2.85
C LEU A 2 6.98 25.71 4.29
N GLN A 3 7.82 26.37 5.03
CA GLN A 3 7.50 26.65 6.42
C GLN A 3 6.28 27.55 6.54
N THR A 4 6.09 28.46 5.62
CA THR A 4 4.89 29.27 5.60
C THR A 4 3.68 28.45 5.18
N TYR A 5 3.88 27.62 4.17
CA TYR A 5 2.81 26.78 3.67
C TYR A 5 2.34 25.80 4.73
N GLY A 6 3.27 25.27 5.52
CA GLY A 6 2.93 24.27 6.50
C GLY A 6 2.38 24.83 7.81
N LYS A 7 2.29 26.13 7.94
CA LYS A 7 1.80 26.72 9.17
C LYS A 7 0.38 27.20 8.99
N SER A 8 -0.41 27.01 10.03
CA SER A 8 -1.78 27.43 10.05
C SER A 8 -2.07 28.08 11.40
N ASP A 9 -2.81 29.17 11.36
CA ASP A 9 -3.27 29.82 12.58
C ASP A 9 -4.47 29.11 13.18
N VAL A 10 -5.03 28.16 12.45
CA VAL A 10 -6.19 27.42 12.91
C VAL A 10 -5.75 26.29 13.83
N THR A 11 -6.41 26.20 14.97
CA THR A 11 -6.17 25.13 15.92
C THR A 11 -7.23 24.07 15.72
N TYR A 12 -6.77 22.83 15.59
CA TYR A 12 -7.68 21.71 15.40
C TYR A 12 -7.68 20.84 16.64
N ASP A 13 -8.85 20.38 17.01
CA ASP A 13 -9.03 19.47 18.12
C ASP A 13 -9.06 18.03 17.63
N TRP A 14 -9.24 17.12 18.59
CA TRP A 14 -9.29 15.69 18.27
C TRP A 14 -10.33 15.35 17.21
N TYR A 15 -11.42 16.08 17.18
CA TYR A 15 -12.50 15.80 16.24
C TYR A 15 -12.10 16.09 14.79
N ALA A 16 -11.06 16.85 14.58
CA ALA A 16 -10.62 17.20 13.24
C ALA A 16 -9.56 16.23 12.70
N GLY A 17 -9.16 15.24 13.51
CA GLY A 17 -8.24 14.22 13.07
C GLY A 17 -6.90 14.80 12.64
N ASN A 18 -6.52 14.52 11.40
CA ASN A 18 -5.23 14.91 10.87
C ASN A 18 -5.23 16.28 10.19
N SER A 19 -6.27 17.07 10.40
CA SER A 19 -6.35 18.37 9.72
C SER A 19 -5.18 19.29 10.05
N GLY A 20 -4.60 19.14 11.23
CA GLY A 20 -3.49 19.97 11.64
C GLY A 20 -2.20 19.74 10.87
N VAL A 21 -2.11 18.66 10.10
CA VAL A 21 -0.90 18.38 9.32
C VAL A 21 -1.06 18.76 7.85
N VAL A 22 -2.20 19.27 7.48
CA VAL A 22 -2.40 19.73 6.10
C VAL A 22 -1.41 20.87 5.84
N GLY A 23 -0.68 20.74 4.75
CA GLY A 23 0.34 21.72 4.40
C GLY A 23 1.67 21.55 5.12
N ARG A 24 1.75 20.63 6.05
CA ARG A 24 3.03 20.29 6.68
C ARG A 24 3.64 19.15 5.91
N SER A 25 4.51 19.46 4.96
CA SER A 25 4.95 18.49 3.97
C SER A 25 5.55 17.23 4.57
N GLY A 26 6.33 17.33 5.66
CA GLY A 26 6.93 16.15 6.24
C GLY A 26 5.91 15.15 6.77
N LYS A 27 4.96 15.63 7.54
CA LYS A 27 3.93 14.77 8.11
C LYS A 27 2.94 14.31 7.08
N PHE A 28 2.60 15.17 6.14
CA PHE A 28 1.68 14.84 5.08
C PHE A 28 2.26 13.70 4.22
N ILE A 29 3.51 13.84 3.81
CA ILE A 29 4.18 12.83 3.01
C ILE A 29 4.33 11.52 3.79
N ALA A 30 4.69 11.63 5.06
CA ALA A 30 4.85 10.43 5.90
C ALA A 30 3.55 9.65 6.00
N ALA A 31 2.45 10.34 6.22
CA ALA A 31 1.16 9.68 6.31
C ALA A 31 0.77 9.01 4.99
N HIS A 32 1.04 9.67 3.88
CA HIS A 32 0.70 9.11 2.59
C HIS A 32 1.59 7.93 2.22
N ALA A 33 2.88 8.00 2.55
CA ALA A 33 3.77 6.86 2.31
C ALA A 33 3.37 5.67 3.17
N ALA A 34 3.02 5.91 4.42
CA ALA A 34 2.58 4.83 5.30
C ALA A 34 1.28 4.20 4.79
N HIS A 35 0.35 5.03 4.36
CA HIS A 35 -0.91 4.50 3.83
C HIS A 35 -0.68 3.73 2.52
N ALA A 36 0.20 4.22 1.67
CA ALA A 36 0.55 3.50 0.46
C ALA A 36 1.12 2.12 0.81
N GLY A 37 1.94 2.06 1.87
CA GLY A 37 2.45 0.78 2.36
C GLY A 37 1.33 -0.15 2.81
N LEU A 38 0.32 0.38 3.49
CA LEU A 38 -0.83 -0.42 3.90
C LEU A 38 -1.59 -0.96 2.70
N MET A 39 -1.79 -0.14 1.68
CA MET A 39 -2.48 -0.58 0.47
C MET A 39 -1.68 -1.65 -0.26
N MET A 40 -0.37 -1.49 -0.34
CA MET A 40 0.49 -2.50 -0.94
C MET A 40 0.48 -3.79 -0.15
N PHE A 41 0.47 -3.68 1.17
CA PHE A 41 0.38 -4.86 2.02
C PHE A 41 -0.90 -5.63 1.76
N TRP A 42 -2.01 -4.92 1.67
CA TRP A 42 -3.28 -5.56 1.38
C TRP A 42 -3.21 -6.33 0.07
N ALA A 43 -2.70 -5.70 -0.97
CA ALA A 43 -2.65 -6.33 -2.29
C ALA A 43 -1.82 -7.60 -2.25
N GLY A 44 -0.65 -7.56 -1.62
CA GLY A 44 0.21 -8.73 -1.57
C GLY A 44 -0.32 -9.83 -0.69
N ALA A 45 -0.73 -9.50 0.52
CA ALA A 45 -1.19 -10.51 1.47
C ALA A 45 -2.50 -11.15 1.03
N PHE A 46 -3.43 -10.33 0.56
CA PHE A 46 -4.73 -10.85 0.14
C PHE A 46 -4.59 -11.68 -1.12
N GLY A 47 -3.74 -11.24 -2.05
CA GLY A 47 -3.49 -12.00 -3.26
C GLY A 47 -2.88 -13.36 -2.97
N LEU A 48 -1.90 -13.42 -2.08
CA LEU A 48 -1.31 -14.70 -1.70
C LEU A 48 -2.31 -15.57 -0.95
N PHE A 49 -3.12 -14.97 -0.11
CA PHE A 49 -4.14 -15.70 0.63
C PHE A 49 -5.13 -16.35 -0.33
N GLU A 50 -5.62 -15.60 -1.31
CA GLU A 50 -6.55 -16.16 -2.27
C GLU A 50 -5.91 -17.24 -3.12
N LEU A 51 -4.66 -17.01 -3.52
CA LEU A 51 -3.96 -18.00 -4.32
C LEU A 51 -3.76 -19.31 -3.55
N ALA A 52 -3.47 -19.21 -2.25
CA ALA A 52 -3.27 -20.39 -1.43
C ALA A 52 -4.53 -21.24 -1.30
N ARG A 53 -5.69 -20.63 -1.44
CA ARG A 53 -6.95 -21.36 -1.34
C ARG A 53 -7.65 -21.52 -2.68
N TYR A 54 -6.94 -21.25 -3.75
CA TYR A 54 -7.48 -21.42 -5.09
C TYR A 54 -7.76 -22.89 -5.40
N ASP A 55 -8.92 -23.15 -5.97
CA ASP A 55 -9.35 -24.51 -6.32
C ASP A 55 -9.54 -24.58 -7.83
N ALA A 56 -8.62 -25.28 -8.50
CA ALA A 56 -8.64 -25.37 -9.95
C ALA A 56 -9.81 -26.20 -10.48
N SER A 57 -10.51 -26.92 -9.61
CA SER A 57 -11.61 -27.77 -10.05
C SER A 57 -12.91 -27.01 -10.22
N ILE A 58 -12.99 -25.76 -9.79
CA ILE A 58 -14.19 -24.96 -9.95
C ILE A 58 -13.87 -23.70 -10.76
N PRO A 59 -14.88 -23.17 -11.47
CA PRO A 59 -14.63 -21.99 -12.31
C PRO A 59 -14.28 -20.76 -11.48
N MET A 60 -13.61 -19.81 -12.11
CA MET A 60 -13.16 -18.60 -11.44
C MET A 60 -14.31 -17.85 -10.78
N GLY A 61 -15.46 -17.77 -11.42
CA GLY A 61 -16.61 -17.08 -10.87
C GLY A 61 -17.19 -17.73 -9.63
N ALA A 62 -16.90 -19.02 -9.41
CA ALA A 62 -17.36 -19.75 -8.24
C ALA A 62 -16.34 -19.74 -7.11
N GLN A 63 -15.11 -19.26 -7.36
CA GLN A 63 -14.13 -19.07 -6.30
C GLN A 63 -14.63 -17.98 -5.36
N LYS A 64 -14.33 -18.15 -4.09
CA LYS A 64 -14.59 -17.06 -3.14
C LYS A 64 -13.38 -16.15 -3.14
N ALA A 65 -13.23 -15.41 -4.23
CA ALA A 65 -12.05 -14.57 -4.45
C ALA A 65 -12.49 -13.25 -5.06
N ILE A 66 -11.78 -12.20 -4.73
CA ILE A 66 -12.05 -10.88 -5.29
C ILE A 66 -10.84 -10.33 -6.06
N VAL A 67 -9.64 -10.73 -5.68
CA VAL A 67 -8.43 -10.23 -6.35
C VAL A 67 -8.08 -11.11 -7.55
N LEU A 68 -8.08 -12.41 -7.37
CA LEU A 68 -7.71 -13.32 -8.44
C LEU A 68 -8.52 -13.17 -9.72
N PRO A 69 -9.83 -12.96 -9.65
CA PRO A 69 -10.59 -12.80 -10.90
C PRO A 69 -10.12 -11.63 -11.75
N HIS A 70 -9.65 -10.56 -11.11
CA HIS A 70 -9.13 -9.41 -11.86
C HIS A 70 -7.85 -9.75 -12.57
N LEU A 71 -6.96 -10.49 -11.91
CA LEU A 71 -5.71 -10.91 -12.53
C LEU A 71 -5.97 -11.89 -13.66
N ALA A 72 -6.85 -12.84 -13.40
CA ALA A 72 -7.21 -13.82 -14.42
C ALA A 72 -7.83 -13.15 -15.64
N GLY A 73 -8.63 -12.10 -15.40
CA GLY A 73 -9.29 -11.39 -16.48
C GLY A 73 -8.34 -10.70 -17.44
N ILE A 74 -7.13 -10.38 -16.99
CA ILE A 74 -6.11 -9.76 -17.86
C ILE A 74 -5.02 -10.76 -18.25
N GLY A 75 -5.25 -12.04 -17.99
CA GLY A 75 -4.35 -13.10 -18.45
C GLY A 75 -3.21 -13.43 -17.52
N ILE A 76 -3.14 -12.81 -16.35
CA ILE A 76 -2.08 -13.11 -15.39
C ILE A 76 -2.41 -14.43 -14.71
N GLY A 77 -1.42 -15.32 -14.64
CA GLY A 77 -1.61 -16.66 -14.10
C GLY A 77 -1.69 -17.72 -15.16
N GLY A 78 -1.43 -17.37 -16.43
CA GLY A 78 -1.46 -18.35 -17.54
C GLY A 78 -2.82 -18.97 -17.72
N VAL A 79 -3.86 -18.16 -17.70
CA VAL A 79 -5.23 -18.65 -17.66
C VAL A 79 -5.58 -19.41 -18.94
N GLU A 80 -6.03 -20.65 -18.79
CA GLU A 80 -6.52 -21.48 -19.87
C GLU A 80 -7.85 -22.08 -19.44
N ASN A 81 -8.86 -21.86 -20.27
CA ASN A 81 -10.21 -22.37 -20.00
C ASN A 81 -10.71 -21.92 -18.63
N GLY A 82 -10.37 -20.70 -18.23
CA GLY A 82 -10.82 -20.14 -16.96
C GLY A 82 -10.07 -20.64 -15.74
N VAL A 83 -8.99 -21.37 -15.94
CA VAL A 83 -8.21 -21.97 -14.86
C VAL A 83 -6.82 -21.36 -14.85
N ILE A 84 -6.34 -21.04 -13.67
CA ILE A 84 -4.96 -20.55 -13.49
C ILE A 84 -4.04 -21.76 -13.64
N THR A 85 -3.17 -21.72 -14.65
CA THR A 85 -2.25 -22.82 -14.92
C THR A 85 -0.84 -22.53 -14.47
N GLU A 86 -0.51 -21.26 -14.23
CA GLU A 86 0.84 -20.87 -13.88
C GLU A 86 0.80 -19.81 -12.77
N PRO A 87 0.64 -20.24 -11.53
CA PRO A 87 0.47 -19.32 -10.41
C PRO A 87 1.74 -18.57 -10.04
N TYR A 88 2.89 -18.97 -10.57
CA TYR A 88 4.16 -18.38 -10.16
C TYR A 88 4.20 -16.88 -10.39
N GLY A 89 3.66 -16.42 -11.51
CA GLY A 89 3.62 -14.99 -11.79
C GLY A 89 2.83 -14.22 -10.75
N ILE A 90 1.74 -14.79 -10.27
CA ILE A 90 0.93 -14.16 -9.23
C ILE A 90 1.71 -14.12 -7.92
N VAL A 91 2.42 -15.20 -7.60
CA VAL A 91 3.25 -15.24 -6.38
C VAL A 91 4.30 -14.14 -6.44
N VAL A 92 4.95 -13.96 -7.57
CA VAL A 92 5.97 -12.93 -7.72
C VAL A 92 5.36 -11.54 -7.52
N ILE A 93 4.26 -11.26 -8.17
CA ILE A 93 3.62 -9.94 -8.08
C ILE A 93 3.21 -9.67 -6.63
N CYS A 94 2.57 -10.62 -5.98
CA CYS A 94 2.11 -10.42 -4.61
C CYS A 94 3.27 -10.29 -3.63
N THR A 95 4.33 -11.06 -3.84
CA THR A 95 5.51 -10.97 -2.99
C THR A 95 6.19 -9.62 -3.14
N LEU A 96 6.27 -9.11 -4.36
CA LEU A 96 6.83 -7.78 -4.58
C LEU A 96 6.00 -6.71 -3.90
N HIS A 97 4.68 -6.83 -3.93
CA HIS A 97 3.83 -5.90 -3.21
C HIS A 97 4.12 -5.93 -1.71
N LEU A 98 4.33 -7.11 -1.14
CA LEU A 98 4.67 -7.20 0.28
C LEU A 98 6.01 -6.56 0.59
N ILE A 99 7.01 -6.80 -0.25
CA ILE A 99 8.34 -6.24 -0.04
C ILE A 99 8.27 -4.71 -0.08
N PHE A 100 7.62 -4.16 -1.10
CA PHE A 100 7.52 -2.72 -1.22
C PHE A 100 6.61 -2.11 -0.17
N SER A 101 5.66 -2.87 0.34
CA SER A 101 4.86 -2.39 1.45
C SER A 101 5.73 -2.13 2.68
N ALA A 102 6.69 -3.01 2.95
CA ALA A 102 7.61 -2.81 4.05
C ALA A 102 8.49 -1.58 3.83
N VAL A 103 8.96 -1.41 2.60
CA VAL A 103 9.79 -0.24 2.26
C VAL A 103 9.01 1.05 2.45
N LEU A 104 7.77 1.10 1.95
CA LEU A 104 6.95 2.30 2.08
C LEU A 104 6.56 2.56 3.52
N GLY A 105 6.24 1.51 4.26
CA GLY A 105 5.89 1.66 5.67
C GLY A 105 7.04 2.21 6.47
N ALA A 106 8.22 1.67 6.28
CA ALA A 106 9.42 2.17 6.95
C ALA A 106 9.72 3.60 6.52
N GLY A 107 9.61 3.87 5.22
CA GLY A 107 9.84 5.20 4.70
C GLY A 107 8.86 6.22 5.24
N GLY A 108 7.60 5.81 5.43
CA GLY A 108 6.60 6.70 6.00
C GLY A 108 6.86 7.05 7.44
N LEU A 109 7.50 6.16 8.18
CA LEU A 109 7.81 6.43 9.58
C LEU A 109 9.10 7.22 9.77
N LEU A 110 10.04 7.11 8.84
CA LEU A 110 11.32 7.78 8.96
C LEU A 110 11.23 9.29 9.07
N PRO A 111 10.42 9.99 8.26
CA PRO A 111 10.32 11.43 8.39
C PRO A 111 9.88 11.88 9.78
N VAL A 112 9.00 11.13 10.41
CA VAL A 112 8.54 11.45 11.76
C VAL A 112 9.69 11.28 12.75
N SER A 113 10.43 10.18 12.64
CA SER A 113 11.57 9.93 13.52
C SER A 113 12.64 11.01 13.36
N TYR A 114 12.95 11.36 12.14
CA TYR A 114 13.99 12.35 11.89
C TYR A 114 13.58 13.74 12.32
N THR A 115 12.29 14.02 12.31
CA THR A 115 11.81 15.28 12.81
C THR A 115 12.18 15.44 14.28
N HIS A 116 12.05 14.38 15.05
CA HIS A 116 12.41 14.41 16.46
C HIS A 116 13.92 14.51 16.67
N LEU A 117 14.69 13.99 15.74
CA LEU A 117 16.13 14.00 15.84
C LEU A 117 16.73 15.28 15.27
N THR A 118 15.92 16.16 14.78
CA THR A 118 16.38 17.42 14.18
C THR A 118 17.34 17.21 13.02
N LEU A 119 17.25 16.07 12.40
CA LEU A 119 18.10 15.81 11.25
C LEU A 119 17.69 16.65 10.07
N PRO A 120 18.59 16.83 9.10
CA PRO A 120 18.25 17.56 7.91
C PRO A 120 17.02 16.96 7.29
N THR A 121 16.07 17.78 7.04
CA THR A 121 14.82 17.32 6.47
C THR A 121 14.84 17.40 4.96
N SER A 122 15.96 17.75 4.39
CA SER A 122 16.07 17.87 2.95
C SER A 122 15.68 16.59 2.22
N CYS A 123 16.00 15.46 2.80
CA CYS A 123 15.65 14.20 2.19
C CYS A 123 14.17 13.86 2.37
N CYS A 124 13.49 14.55 3.24
CA CYS A 124 12.12 14.25 3.57
C CYS A 124 11.15 15.29 3.03
N VAL A 125 11.69 16.32 2.45
CA VAL A 125 10.91 17.40 1.88
C VAL A 125 10.88 17.35 0.36
#